data_410a37c811af566a4be3f74ae941c8e4
#
_entry.id   410a37c811af566a4be3f74ae941c8e4
#
_cell.length_a   1.000
_cell.length_b   1.000
_cell.length_c   1.000
_cell.angle_alpha   90.00
_cell.angle_beta   90.00
_cell.angle_gamma   90.00
#
_symmetry.space_group_name_H-M   'P 1'
#
loop_
_entity.id
_entity.type
_entity.pdbx_description
1 polymer ?
#
loop_
_entity_poly.entity_id
_entity_poly.type
_entity_poly.pdbx_seq_one_letter_code
_entity_poly.pdbx_strand_id
1 'polypeptide(L)'
;MMAVENGGLYAAQACPSGAESPRQLRMTLPAVGESVRLARYATRAVLTAWRLTHVEEAAALLVSELVTNVVRHARGTDVITVDLHAGRTWLRIEIQDTDRHWPQPRIPDGFDESGFGFILVEALASNWGVRETAAGKAVWAELDTRQGFGPGI
;
A
#
# COMPACT_ATOMS: atom_id res chain seq x y z
N MET A 1 11.41 -15.84 10.16
CA MET A 1 10.30 -14.97 9.70
C MET A 1 10.42 -14.78 8.19
N MET A 2 9.49 -15.31 7.43
CA MET A 2 9.56 -15.24 5.96
C MET A 2 8.67 -14.12 5.45
N ALA A 3 9.26 -13.14 4.76
CA ALA A 3 8.54 -12.19 3.96
C ALA A 3 8.44 -12.74 2.53
N VAL A 4 7.24 -12.79 1.99
CA VAL A 4 7.08 -13.12 0.57
C VAL A 4 7.11 -11.80 -0.20
N GLU A 5 8.15 -11.62 -0.97
CA GLU A 5 8.34 -10.43 -1.79
C GLU A 5 8.36 -10.84 -3.26
N ASN A 6 7.65 -10.07 -4.06
CA ASN A 6 7.71 -10.24 -5.51
C ASN A 6 8.78 -9.30 -6.06
N GLY A 7 9.99 -9.84 -6.29
CA GLY A 7 11.02 -9.11 -7.00
C GLY A 7 12.26 -8.64 -6.25
N GLY A 8 12.65 -9.30 -5.18
CA GLY A 8 14.00 -9.11 -4.64
C GLY A 8 14.10 -8.62 -3.20
N LEU A 9 15.22 -8.92 -2.62
CA LEU A 9 15.63 -8.48 -1.28
C LEU A 9 15.79 -6.95 -1.26
N TYR A 10 14.88 -6.28 -0.56
CA TYR A 10 15.13 -4.89 -0.18
C TYR A 10 15.97 -4.86 1.08
N ALA A 11 17.23 -4.57 0.92
CA ALA A 11 18.01 -4.06 2.02
C ALA A 11 17.45 -2.69 2.39
N ALA A 12 17.15 -2.50 3.67
CA ALA A 12 16.83 -1.16 4.17
C ALA A 12 18.01 -0.25 3.80
N GLN A 13 17.84 0.57 2.78
CA GLN A 13 18.88 1.52 2.40
C GLN A 13 18.94 2.60 3.47
N ALA A 14 20.07 2.71 4.11
CA ALA A 14 20.36 3.82 5.01
C ALA A 14 20.17 5.13 4.24
N CYS A 15 19.39 6.04 4.80
CA CYS A 15 19.23 7.38 4.22
C CYS A 15 20.61 8.05 4.14
N PRO A 16 21.03 8.51 2.97
CA PRO A 16 22.27 9.27 2.87
C PRO A 16 22.16 10.54 3.71
N SER A 17 23.19 10.78 4.50
CA SER A 17 23.29 12.00 5.31
C SER A 17 23.29 13.24 4.41
N GLY A 18 22.33 14.12 4.62
CA GLY A 18 22.12 15.31 3.79
C GLY A 18 20.82 15.28 3.00
N ALA A 19 20.04 14.23 3.15
CA ALA A 19 18.74 14.11 2.51
C ALA A 19 17.68 14.96 3.20
N GLU A 20 16.76 15.48 2.42
CA GLU A 20 15.49 16.01 2.90
C GLU A 20 14.88 15.06 3.92
N SER A 21 14.21 15.61 4.94
CA SER A 21 13.46 14.80 5.92
C SER A 21 12.60 13.79 5.19
N PRO A 22 12.63 12.51 5.59
CA PRO A 22 11.85 11.50 4.91
C PRO A 22 10.36 11.88 4.96
N ARG A 23 9.73 11.93 3.80
CA ARG A 23 8.30 12.19 3.69
C ARG A 23 7.56 10.94 4.16
N GLN A 24 6.89 11.05 5.26
CA GLN A 24 6.19 9.95 5.89
C GLN A 24 4.86 10.42 6.47
N LEU A 25 3.83 9.64 6.27
CA LEU A 25 2.54 9.79 6.92
C LEU A 25 2.11 8.45 7.50
N ARG A 26 1.71 8.46 8.75
CA ARG A 26 1.02 7.33 9.38
C ARG A 26 -0.36 7.76 9.81
N MET A 27 -1.37 6.99 9.44
CA MET A 27 -2.72 7.18 9.93
C MET A 27 -3.28 5.86 10.46
N THR A 28 -4.05 5.96 11.54
CA THR A 28 -4.74 4.84 12.16
C THR A 28 -6.24 5.03 11.97
N LEU A 29 -6.90 4.03 11.42
CA LEU A 29 -8.31 4.07 11.06
C LEU A 29 -9.03 2.85 11.61
N PRO A 30 -10.33 2.98 11.97
CA PRO A 30 -11.12 1.80 12.30
C PRO A 30 -11.29 0.90 11.07
N ALA A 31 -11.38 -0.41 11.29
CA ALA A 31 -11.54 -1.40 10.22
C ALA A 31 -13.00 -1.45 9.72
N VAL A 32 -13.49 -0.35 9.18
CA VAL A 32 -14.85 -0.19 8.66
C VAL A 32 -14.82 0.35 7.23
N GLY A 33 -15.90 0.13 6.49
CA GLY A 33 -15.98 0.52 5.07
C GLY A 33 -15.72 2.01 4.81
N GLU A 34 -16.13 2.89 5.71
CA GLU A 34 -15.90 4.34 5.60
C GLU A 34 -14.41 4.71 5.60
N SER A 35 -13.57 3.88 6.22
CA SER A 35 -12.14 4.13 6.30
C SER A 35 -11.45 4.05 4.94
N VAL A 36 -12.01 3.31 3.97
CA VAL A 36 -11.51 3.27 2.59
C VAL A 36 -11.50 4.67 1.98
N ARG A 37 -12.59 5.38 2.15
CA ARG A 37 -12.77 6.74 1.62
C ARG A 37 -11.85 7.74 2.32
N LEU A 38 -11.72 7.62 3.65
CA LEU A 38 -10.82 8.47 4.43
C LEU A 38 -9.37 8.25 4.05
N ALA A 39 -8.95 6.99 3.92
CA ALA A 39 -7.58 6.64 3.52
C ALA A 39 -7.25 7.17 2.12
N ARG A 40 -8.15 7.03 1.18
CA ARG A 40 -8.00 7.56 -0.18
C ARG A 40 -7.87 9.08 -0.20
N TYR A 41 -8.75 9.75 0.52
CA TYR A 41 -8.73 11.22 0.62
C TYR A 41 -7.42 11.73 1.24
N ALA A 42 -7.01 11.14 2.35
CA ALA A 42 -5.76 11.53 3.03
C ALA A 42 -4.53 11.25 2.15
N THR A 43 -4.53 10.14 1.39
CA THR A 43 -3.46 9.83 0.45
C THR A 43 -3.34 10.92 -0.61
N ARG A 44 -4.44 11.32 -1.22
CA ARG A 44 -4.45 12.40 -2.22
C ARG A 44 -3.92 13.70 -1.66
N ALA A 45 -4.39 14.08 -0.47
CA ALA A 45 -3.98 15.32 0.18
C ALA A 45 -2.47 15.35 0.46
N VAL A 46 -1.92 14.27 1.00
CA VAL A 46 -0.49 14.21 1.33
C VAL A 46 0.38 14.15 0.07
N LEU A 47 -0.04 13.46 -0.98
CA LEU A 47 0.71 13.42 -2.23
C LEU A 47 0.75 14.77 -2.92
N THR A 48 -0.33 15.54 -2.85
CA THR A 48 -0.34 16.94 -3.29
C THR A 48 0.69 17.76 -2.51
N ALA A 49 0.72 17.62 -1.18
CA ALA A 49 1.69 18.31 -0.32
C ALA A 49 3.13 17.90 -0.62
N TRP A 50 3.35 16.64 -0.98
CA TRP A 50 4.67 16.10 -1.32
C TRP A 50 5.07 16.34 -2.80
N ARG A 51 4.21 16.99 -3.57
CA ARG A 51 4.41 17.22 -5.01
C ARG A 51 4.54 15.94 -5.84
N LEU A 52 3.74 14.96 -5.47
CA LEU A 52 3.66 13.65 -6.14
C LEU A 52 2.31 13.44 -6.83
N THR A 53 1.73 14.52 -7.37
CA THR A 53 0.40 14.48 -8.02
C THR A 53 0.35 13.55 -9.23
N HIS A 54 1.48 13.31 -9.89
CA HIS A 54 1.55 12.43 -11.05
C HIS A 54 1.35 10.94 -10.73
N VAL A 55 1.49 10.53 -9.47
CA VAL A 55 1.20 9.16 -9.02
C VAL A 55 -0.02 9.08 -8.10
N GLU A 56 -0.73 10.18 -7.92
CA GLU A 56 -1.86 10.30 -6.99
C GLU A 56 -3.00 9.32 -7.31
N GLU A 57 -3.38 9.20 -8.57
CA GLU A 57 -4.45 8.29 -8.99
C GLU A 57 -4.10 6.83 -8.70
N ALA A 58 -2.90 6.42 -9.10
CA ALA A 58 -2.43 5.05 -8.85
C ALA A 58 -2.32 4.76 -7.34
N ALA A 59 -1.77 5.70 -6.58
CA ALA A 59 -1.64 5.56 -5.13
C ALA A 59 -3.00 5.49 -4.43
N ALA A 60 -3.93 6.36 -4.79
CA ALA A 60 -5.28 6.36 -4.23
C ALA A 60 -6.01 5.05 -4.52
N LEU A 61 -5.85 4.50 -5.73
CA LEU A 61 -6.44 3.22 -6.11
C LEU A 61 -5.82 2.07 -5.32
N LEU A 62 -4.50 2.01 -5.19
CA LEU A 62 -3.82 1.00 -4.39
C LEU A 62 -4.25 1.04 -2.91
N VAL A 63 -4.27 2.21 -2.31
CA VAL A 63 -4.73 2.38 -0.92
C VAL A 63 -6.16 1.89 -0.77
N SER A 64 -7.04 2.25 -1.70
CA SER A 64 -8.44 1.82 -1.67
C SER A 64 -8.57 0.31 -1.70
N GLU A 65 -7.84 -0.36 -2.60
CA GLU A 65 -7.91 -1.81 -2.73
C GLU A 65 -7.31 -2.52 -1.51
N LEU A 66 -6.16 -2.07 -1.03
CA LEU A 66 -5.51 -2.70 0.12
C LEU A 66 -6.32 -2.51 1.41
N VAL A 67 -6.89 -1.33 1.64
CA VAL A 67 -7.76 -1.09 2.81
C VAL A 67 -9.06 -1.87 2.69
N THR A 68 -9.66 -1.93 1.50
CA THR A 68 -10.86 -2.72 1.25
C THR A 68 -10.63 -4.20 1.56
N ASN A 69 -9.49 -4.74 1.16
CA ASN A 69 -9.14 -6.13 1.46
C ASN A 69 -9.08 -6.40 2.96
N VAL A 70 -8.49 -5.50 3.73
CA VAL A 70 -8.45 -5.63 5.18
C VAL A 70 -9.85 -5.57 5.77
N VAL A 71 -10.67 -4.60 5.37
CA VAL A 71 -12.04 -4.43 5.88
C VAL A 71 -12.90 -5.67 5.59
N ARG A 72 -12.73 -6.28 4.42
CA ARG A 72 -13.55 -7.45 4.01
C ARG A 72 -13.05 -8.77 4.58
N HIS A 73 -11.75 -8.95 4.74
CA HIS A 73 -11.16 -10.29 4.93
C HIS A 73 -10.38 -10.45 6.23
N ALA A 74 -9.88 -9.38 6.84
CA ALA A 74 -9.13 -9.48 8.07
C ALA A 74 -10.06 -9.85 9.23
N ARG A 75 -9.69 -10.88 9.97
CA ARG A 75 -10.44 -11.37 11.12
C ARG A 75 -9.84 -10.83 12.41
N GLY A 76 -10.71 -10.31 13.29
CA GLY A 76 -10.27 -9.79 14.58
C GLY A 76 -9.46 -8.50 14.49
N THR A 77 -9.53 -7.80 13.36
CA THR A 77 -8.90 -6.51 13.18
C THR A 77 -9.91 -5.41 13.48
N ASP A 78 -9.64 -4.61 14.50
CA ASP A 78 -10.46 -3.45 14.83
C ASP A 78 -9.89 -2.16 14.25
N VAL A 79 -8.58 -2.13 14.03
CA VAL A 79 -7.82 -0.96 13.64
C VAL A 79 -6.88 -1.29 12.48
N ILE A 80 -6.81 -0.41 11.52
CA ILE A 80 -5.92 -0.49 10.38
C ILE A 80 -4.90 0.65 10.48
N THR A 81 -3.63 0.37 10.22
CA THR A 81 -2.62 1.41 10.08
C THR A 81 -2.24 1.55 8.61
N VAL A 82 -2.30 2.76 8.10
CA VAL A 82 -1.90 3.11 6.74
C VAL A 82 -0.62 3.95 6.83
N ASP A 83 0.45 3.45 6.27
CA ASP A 83 1.74 4.14 6.19
C ASP A 83 2.06 4.52 4.75
N LEU A 84 2.44 5.77 4.55
CA LEU A 84 2.96 6.27 3.29
C LEU A 84 4.38 6.76 3.51
N HIS A 85 5.29 6.28 2.70
CA HIS A 85 6.70 6.70 2.70
C HIS A 85 7.11 7.07 1.29
N ALA A 86 7.73 8.23 1.12
CA ALA A 86 8.27 8.61 -0.17
C ALA A 86 9.78 8.82 -0.10
N GLY A 87 10.49 8.13 -0.97
CA GLY A 87 11.89 8.38 -1.27
C GLY A 87 12.04 9.30 -2.47
N ARG A 88 13.25 9.35 -3.04
CA ARG A 88 13.52 10.20 -4.21
C ARG A 88 12.84 9.72 -5.48
N THR A 89 12.69 8.40 -5.63
CA THR A 89 12.21 7.77 -6.87
C THR A 89 11.10 6.77 -6.64
N TRP A 90 10.60 6.67 -5.43
CA TRP A 90 9.57 5.69 -5.09
C TRP A 90 8.60 6.23 -4.03
N LEU A 91 7.41 5.67 -4.04
CA LEU A 91 6.40 5.84 -3.00
C LEU A 91 6.02 4.45 -2.51
N ARG A 92 6.12 4.20 -1.20
CA ARG A 92 5.68 2.96 -0.56
C ARG A 92 4.40 3.21 0.22
N ILE A 93 3.46 2.34 -0.02
CA ILE A 93 2.18 2.26 0.68
C ILE A 93 2.20 0.97 1.48
N GLU A 94 1.89 1.03 2.75
CA GLU A 94 1.83 -0.15 3.62
C GLU A 94 0.56 -0.11 4.45
N ILE A 95 -0.17 -1.22 4.46
CA ILE A 95 -1.39 -1.38 5.24
C ILE A 95 -1.14 -2.49 6.26
N GLN A 96 -1.25 -2.15 7.54
CA GLN A 96 -1.05 -3.09 8.64
C GLN A 96 -2.38 -3.42 9.31
N ASP A 97 -2.55 -4.69 9.63
CA ASP A 97 -3.68 -5.18 10.39
C ASP A 97 -3.21 -6.19 11.46
N THR A 98 -4.14 -6.62 12.30
CA THR A 98 -3.85 -7.57 13.39
C THR A 98 -4.22 -9.01 13.04
N ASP A 99 -4.62 -9.28 11.81
CA ASP A 99 -4.90 -10.62 11.33
C ASP A 99 -3.61 -11.35 10.98
N ARG A 100 -3.41 -12.51 11.57
CA ARG A 100 -2.23 -13.34 11.31
C ARG A 100 -2.37 -14.29 10.14
N HIS A 101 -3.54 -14.33 9.50
CA HIS A 101 -3.77 -15.12 8.30
C HIS A 101 -3.18 -14.40 7.10
N TRP A 102 -2.38 -15.12 6.32
CA TRP A 102 -1.77 -14.56 5.13
C TRP A 102 -2.82 -14.39 4.03
N PRO A 103 -2.81 -13.24 3.33
CA PRO A 103 -3.65 -13.10 2.16
C PRO A 103 -3.20 -14.10 1.11
N GLN A 104 -4.12 -14.95 0.67
CA GLN A 104 -3.85 -15.86 -0.43
C GLN A 104 -4.19 -15.17 -1.74
N PRO A 105 -3.27 -15.14 -2.72
CA PRO A 105 -3.65 -14.72 -4.05
C PRO A 105 -4.69 -15.70 -4.57
N ARG A 106 -5.93 -15.28 -4.59
CA ARG A 106 -7.00 -16.06 -5.19
C ARG A 106 -6.94 -15.87 -6.69
N ILE A 107 -6.89 -16.98 -7.40
CA ILE A 107 -7.17 -16.96 -8.82
C ILE A 107 -8.62 -16.49 -8.96
N PRO A 108 -8.90 -15.38 -9.66
CA PRO A 108 -10.28 -14.93 -9.80
C PRO A 108 -11.06 -16.00 -10.57
N ASP A 109 -11.98 -16.67 -9.91
CA ASP A 109 -13.04 -17.37 -10.56
C ASP A 109 -14.11 -16.30 -10.87
N GLY A 110 -14.02 -15.65 -11.98
CA GLY A 110 -14.96 -14.69 -12.59
C GLY A 110 -15.98 -13.90 -11.74
N PHE A 111 -16.14 -14.23 -10.45
CA PHE A 111 -17.16 -13.68 -9.57
C PHE A 111 -16.65 -13.25 -8.19
N ASP A 112 -15.39 -13.51 -7.87
CA ASP A 112 -14.82 -13.12 -6.59
C ASP A 112 -14.12 -11.76 -6.71
N GLU A 113 -14.80 -10.71 -6.28
CA GLU A 113 -14.25 -9.35 -6.26
C GLU A 113 -12.95 -9.23 -5.45
N SER A 114 -12.72 -10.15 -4.49
CA SER A 114 -11.52 -10.13 -3.67
C SER A 114 -10.23 -10.44 -4.44
N GLY A 115 -10.30 -11.11 -5.60
CA GLY A 115 -9.16 -11.37 -6.47
C GLY A 115 -8.69 -10.16 -7.26
N PHE A 116 -9.54 -9.18 -7.49
CA PHE A 116 -9.23 -7.99 -8.29
C PHE A 116 -8.23 -7.05 -7.61
N GLY A 117 -8.22 -6.98 -6.26
CA GLY A 117 -7.28 -6.14 -5.53
C GLY A 117 -5.83 -6.49 -5.83
N PHE A 118 -5.46 -7.77 -5.85
CA PHE A 118 -4.11 -8.20 -6.17
C PHE A 118 -3.76 -8.02 -7.65
N ILE A 119 -4.72 -8.16 -8.55
CA ILE A 119 -4.52 -7.88 -9.96
C ILE A 119 -4.16 -6.40 -10.17
N LEU A 120 -4.86 -5.50 -9.49
CA LEU A 120 -4.55 -4.06 -9.53
C LEU A 120 -3.19 -3.76 -8.91
N VAL A 121 -2.86 -4.38 -7.78
CA VAL A 121 -1.56 -4.22 -7.15
C VAL A 121 -0.44 -4.64 -8.11
N GLU A 122 -0.55 -5.80 -8.74
CA GLU A 122 0.43 -6.27 -9.73
C GLU A 122 0.52 -5.36 -10.95
N ALA A 123 -0.61 -4.82 -11.40
CA ALA A 123 -0.64 -3.94 -12.58
C ALA A 123 -0.03 -2.56 -12.30
N LEU A 124 -0.21 -2.01 -11.11
CA LEU A 124 0.17 -0.64 -10.77
C LEU A 124 1.49 -0.54 -10.02
N ALA A 125 1.79 -1.51 -9.14
CA ALA A 125 2.97 -1.48 -8.31
C ALA A 125 4.22 -1.94 -9.09
N SER A 126 5.32 -1.25 -8.90
CA SER A 126 6.63 -1.70 -9.37
C SER A 126 7.13 -2.87 -8.54
N ASN A 127 6.70 -2.95 -7.29
CA ASN A 127 7.02 -4.03 -6.37
C ASN A 127 5.94 -4.11 -5.26
N TRP A 128 5.73 -5.29 -4.69
CA TRP A 128 4.78 -5.47 -3.60
C TRP A 128 5.10 -6.73 -2.80
N GLY A 129 4.58 -6.82 -1.61
CA GLY A 129 4.77 -8.00 -0.77
C GLY A 129 3.91 -7.99 0.49
N VAL A 130 4.07 -9.04 1.28
CA VAL A 130 3.44 -9.20 2.58
C VAL A 130 4.52 -9.53 3.59
N ARG A 131 4.47 -8.92 4.76
CA ARG A 131 5.38 -9.25 5.86
C ARG A 131 4.62 -9.44 7.17
N GLU A 132 5.15 -10.28 8.04
CA GLU A 132 4.66 -10.38 9.41
C GLU A 132 5.09 -9.17 10.22
N THR A 133 4.21 -8.74 11.12
CA THR A 133 4.50 -7.71 12.12
C THR A 133 4.31 -8.30 13.52
N ALA A 134 4.76 -7.60 14.54
CA ALA A 134 4.54 -8.02 15.92
C ALA A 134 3.05 -8.21 16.25
N ALA A 135 2.18 -7.40 15.66
CA ALA A 135 0.75 -7.41 15.93
C ALA A 135 -0.09 -8.24 14.94
N GLY A 136 0.44 -8.52 13.73
CA GLY A 136 -0.30 -9.22 12.69
C GLY A 136 0.48 -9.30 11.39
N LYS A 137 0.03 -8.56 10.38
CA LYS A 137 0.72 -8.52 9.07
C LYS A 137 0.64 -7.13 8.44
N ALA A 138 1.50 -6.90 7.48
CA ALA A 138 1.48 -5.72 6.63
C ALA A 138 1.54 -6.14 5.16
N VAL A 139 0.66 -5.57 4.35
CA VAL A 139 0.73 -5.66 2.89
C VAL A 139 1.28 -4.33 2.39
N TRP A 140 2.27 -4.38 1.52
CA TRP A 140 2.91 -3.17 1.01
C TRP A 140 3.01 -3.20 -0.51
N ALA A 141 3.04 -2.01 -1.10
CA ALA A 141 3.22 -1.81 -2.53
C ALA A 141 4.08 -0.57 -2.75
N GLU A 142 4.91 -0.61 -3.78
CA GLU A 142 5.73 0.52 -4.19
C GLU A 142 5.38 0.98 -5.59
N LEU A 143 5.39 2.29 -5.79
CA LEU A 143 5.23 2.95 -7.06
C LEU A 143 6.53 3.64 -7.43
N ASP A 144 6.93 3.53 -8.69
CA ASP A 144 8.01 4.34 -9.25
C ASP A 144 7.49 5.77 -9.49
N THR A 145 8.14 6.74 -8.87
CA THR A 145 7.71 8.14 -8.97
C THR A 145 8.46 8.93 -10.04
N ARG A 146 9.37 8.30 -10.78
CA ARG A 146 10.13 8.96 -11.84
C ARG A 146 9.30 9.19 -13.10
N GLN A 147 8.32 8.32 -13.33
CA GLN A 147 7.43 8.41 -14.49
C GLN A 147 6.00 8.56 -14.00
N GLY A 148 5.33 9.59 -14.45
CA GLY A 148 3.90 9.71 -14.22
C GLY A 148 3.17 8.59 -14.96
N PHE A 149 2.23 7.95 -14.29
CA PHE A 149 1.26 7.11 -14.96
C PHE A 149 0.30 8.03 -15.73
N GLY A 150 0.77 8.54 -16.86
CA GLY A 150 -0.13 9.15 -17.82
C GLY A 150 -0.81 8.03 -18.61
N PRO A 151 -1.97 8.31 -19.22
CA PRO A 151 -2.52 7.39 -20.20
C PRO A 151 -1.44 7.11 -21.21
N GLY A 152 -1.06 5.84 -21.34
CA GLY A 152 -0.02 5.43 -22.26
C GLY A 152 -0.37 5.91 -23.65
N ILE A 153 0.50 6.70 -24.17
CA ILE A 153 0.43 7.08 -25.57
C ILE A 153 0.99 5.94 -26.37
#